data_6c7f55ebe898d9aaa282a0038b0de1b4
#
_entry.id   6c7f55ebe898d9aaa282a0038b0de1b4
#
_cell.length_a   1.000
_cell.length_b   1.000
_cell.length_c   1.000
_cell.angle_alpha   90.00
_cell.angle_beta   90.00
_cell.angle_gamma   90.00
#
_symmetry.space_group_name_H-M   'P 1'
#
loop_
_entity.id
_entity.type
_entity.pdbx_description
1 polymer ?
#
loop_
_entity_poly.entity_id
_entity_poly.type
_entity_poly.pdbx_seq_one_letter_code
_entity_poly.pdbx_strand_id
1 'polypeptide(L)'
;MDYPQPLVTVDAVLLTLRAGGLEIALHQRDRAPFKGVMALPGGVVHVDEDDSTEASIRRVLREKTGFEPRYLEQLQVFSGTRRDPRQWSLSVSYVALVPVAELEAAAGQGLRFVSVDALPTLAFDHAAIVAAAVARLRGKSSYSTLPFFLLPERFTLTELQHTYEAILQTRLEKSNFRRKMDAWGVLEATGDFVTGAQRPARLYRLKDFALFDRSVG
;
A
#
# COMPACT_ATOMS: atom_id res chain seq x y z
N MET A 1 -7.68 15.00 37.80
CA MET A 1 -6.25 14.82 37.46
C MET A 1 -6.08 15.16 36.01
N ASP A 2 -5.26 16.15 35.71
CA ASP A 2 -4.98 16.57 34.34
C ASP A 2 -3.77 15.76 33.84
N TYR A 3 -4.01 14.77 32.99
CA TYR A 3 -2.92 13.98 32.39
C TYR A 3 -2.47 14.64 31.08
N PRO A 4 -1.15 14.73 30.83
CA PRO A 4 -0.64 15.21 29.56
C PRO A 4 -1.24 14.44 28.39
N GLN A 5 -1.81 15.15 27.42
CA GLN A 5 -2.43 14.52 26.25
C GLN A 5 -1.37 14.17 25.21
N PRO A 6 -1.26 12.91 24.77
CA PRO A 6 -0.36 12.54 23.68
C PRO A 6 -0.83 13.14 22.35
N LEU A 7 0.11 13.39 21.43
CA LEU A 7 -0.24 13.72 20.05
C LEU A 7 -0.62 12.44 19.32
N VAL A 8 -1.87 12.32 18.90
CA VAL A 8 -2.38 11.19 18.13
C VAL A 8 -2.36 11.55 16.65
N THR A 9 -1.69 10.71 15.85
CA THR A 9 -1.57 10.88 14.40
C THR A 9 -1.95 9.61 13.67
N VAL A 10 -2.18 9.73 12.38
CA VAL A 10 -2.32 8.62 11.44
C VAL A 10 -1.33 8.80 10.30
N ASP A 11 -0.73 7.71 9.81
CA ASP A 11 0.18 7.70 8.67
C ASP A 11 -0.17 6.53 7.75
N ALA A 12 -0.08 6.70 6.42
CA ALA A 12 -0.32 5.64 5.45
C ALA A 12 0.88 5.37 4.56
N VAL A 13 1.24 4.11 4.41
CA VAL A 13 2.17 3.65 3.37
C VAL A 13 1.36 3.28 2.13
N LEU A 14 1.41 4.12 1.11
CA LEU A 14 0.79 3.86 -0.19
C LEU A 14 1.78 3.05 -1.04
N LEU A 15 1.61 1.74 -1.07
CA LEU A 15 2.43 0.81 -1.86
C LEU A 15 1.87 0.64 -3.26
N THR A 16 2.75 0.66 -4.24
CA THR A 16 2.44 0.35 -5.64
C THR A 16 3.53 -0.51 -6.27
N LEU A 17 3.24 -1.09 -7.43
CA LEU A 17 4.22 -1.82 -8.22
C LEU A 17 4.52 -1.03 -9.50
N ARG A 18 5.77 -0.55 -9.65
CA ARG A 18 6.19 0.23 -10.79
C ARG A 18 7.52 -0.28 -11.34
N ALA A 19 7.63 -0.39 -12.67
CA ALA A 19 8.83 -0.91 -13.34
C ALA A 19 9.36 -2.25 -12.77
N GLY A 20 8.45 -3.10 -12.26
CA GLY A 20 8.80 -4.42 -11.68
C GLY A 20 9.31 -4.40 -10.25
N GLY A 21 9.32 -3.24 -9.57
CA GLY A 21 9.69 -3.09 -8.16
C GLY A 21 8.61 -2.45 -7.29
N LEU A 22 8.70 -2.68 -5.98
CA LEU A 22 7.82 -2.01 -5.02
C LEU A 22 8.28 -0.58 -4.81
N GLU A 23 7.34 0.35 -4.96
CA GLU A 23 7.53 1.76 -4.67
C GLU A 23 6.47 2.26 -3.69
N ILE A 24 6.78 3.36 -3.02
CA ILE A 24 5.85 4.08 -2.16
C ILE A 24 5.68 5.52 -2.65
N ALA A 25 4.49 6.08 -2.39
CA ALA A 25 4.25 7.49 -2.63
C ALA A 25 4.56 8.29 -1.36
N LEU A 26 5.39 9.31 -1.49
CA LEU A 26 5.80 10.23 -0.46
C LEU A 26 5.44 11.66 -0.86
N HIS A 27 5.30 12.54 0.12
CA HIS A 27 5.20 13.97 -0.10
C HIS A 27 6.33 14.72 0.61
N GLN A 28 6.72 15.90 0.11
CA GLN A 28 7.68 16.77 0.79
C GLN A 28 6.94 17.60 1.83
N ARG A 29 7.44 17.64 3.07
CA ARG A 29 6.84 18.42 4.13
C ARG A 29 7.01 19.93 3.90
N ASP A 30 5.94 20.66 4.09
CA ASP A 30 5.90 22.13 3.93
C ASP A 30 6.16 22.90 5.23
N ARG A 31 6.08 22.21 6.40
CA ARG A 31 6.15 22.83 7.74
C ARG A 31 7.06 22.06 8.71
N ALA A 32 7.47 22.77 9.77
CA ALA A 32 8.21 22.19 10.89
C ALA A 32 7.31 21.21 11.70
N PRO A 33 7.92 20.20 12.38
CA PRO A 33 9.31 19.77 12.25
C PRO A 33 9.56 19.09 10.90
N PHE A 34 10.82 18.94 10.51
CA PHE A 34 11.25 18.28 9.27
C PHE A 34 10.77 18.95 7.96
N LYS A 35 10.66 20.30 7.93
CA LYS A 35 10.34 21.02 6.68
C LYS A 35 11.34 20.67 5.58
N GLY A 36 10.83 20.34 4.36
CA GLY A 36 11.63 19.96 3.21
C GLY A 36 12.01 18.47 3.15
N VAL A 37 11.80 17.71 4.24
CA VAL A 37 12.07 16.26 4.28
C VAL A 37 10.90 15.48 3.74
N MET A 38 11.17 14.35 3.09
CA MET A 38 10.14 13.43 2.57
C MET A 38 9.41 12.72 3.70
N ALA A 39 8.11 12.53 3.55
CA ALA A 39 7.25 11.92 4.55
C ALA A 39 6.13 11.10 3.93
N LEU A 40 5.59 10.16 4.72
CA LEU A 40 4.34 9.47 4.41
C LEU A 40 3.16 10.44 4.42
N PRO A 41 2.14 10.25 3.59
CA PRO A 41 0.85 10.88 3.80
C PRO A 41 0.34 10.55 5.20
N GLY A 42 0.11 11.57 6.01
CA GLY A 42 -0.31 11.43 7.41
C GLY A 42 -0.81 12.75 7.96
N GLY A 43 -1.44 12.72 9.13
CA GLY A 43 -2.02 13.90 9.78
C GLY A 43 -2.34 13.65 11.24
N VAL A 44 -2.76 14.71 11.92
CA VAL A 44 -3.29 14.64 13.28
C VAL A 44 -4.74 14.16 13.23
N VAL A 45 -5.15 13.37 14.21
CA VAL A 45 -6.55 13.00 14.40
C VAL A 45 -7.34 14.22 14.85
N HIS A 46 -8.42 14.54 14.16
CA HIS A 46 -9.34 15.62 14.51
C HIS A 46 -10.51 15.03 15.29
N VAL A 47 -10.46 15.11 16.62
CA VAL A 47 -11.45 14.46 17.49
C VAL A 47 -12.87 14.96 17.33
N ASP A 48 -13.04 16.16 16.77
CA ASP A 48 -14.35 16.77 16.51
C ASP A 48 -14.92 16.38 15.12
N GLU A 49 -14.12 15.75 14.27
CA GLU A 49 -14.46 15.44 12.87
C GLU A 49 -14.33 13.95 12.54
N ASP A 50 -13.37 13.28 13.18
CA ASP A 50 -12.98 11.91 12.85
C ASP A 50 -13.61 10.93 13.86
N ASP A 51 -14.57 10.14 13.45
CA ASP A 51 -15.21 9.10 14.30
C ASP A 51 -14.22 7.98 14.70
N SER A 52 -13.13 7.82 13.95
CA SER A 52 -12.12 6.77 14.16
C SER A 52 -10.79 7.13 13.51
N THR A 53 -9.73 6.40 13.87
CA THR A 53 -8.43 6.56 13.19
C THR A 53 -8.49 6.11 11.72
N GLU A 54 -9.41 5.21 11.35
CA GLU A 54 -9.67 4.87 9.94
C GLU A 54 -10.36 6.03 9.22
N ALA A 55 -11.35 6.69 9.81
CA ALA A 55 -11.96 7.90 9.25
C ALA A 55 -10.91 9.00 9.05
N SER A 56 -10.05 9.20 10.06
CA SER A 56 -8.94 10.16 10.00
C SER A 56 -8.00 9.89 8.83
N ILE A 57 -7.52 8.65 8.65
CA ILE A 57 -6.59 8.36 7.55
C ILE A 57 -7.28 8.48 6.18
N ARG A 58 -8.55 8.11 6.04
CA ARG A 58 -9.30 8.30 4.81
C ARG A 58 -9.46 9.79 4.47
N ARG A 59 -9.78 10.64 5.44
CA ARG A 59 -9.79 12.11 5.27
C ARG A 59 -8.43 12.62 4.80
N VAL A 60 -7.35 12.24 5.50
CA VAL A 60 -5.98 12.67 5.17
C VAL A 60 -5.58 12.23 3.76
N LEU A 61 -5.94 11.01 3.34
CA LEU A 61 -5.64 10.54 1.99
C LEU A 61 -6.42 11.35 0.94
N ARG A 62 -7.71 11.61 1.12
CA ARG A 62 -8.49 12.48 0.22
C ARG A 62 -7.86 13.87 0.08
N GLU A 63 -7.49 14.49 1.21
CA GLU A 63 -6.90 15.83 1.23
C GLU A 63 -5.53 15.90 0.54
N LYS A 64 -4.68 14.89 0.74
CA LYS A 64 -3.28 14.90 0.28
C LYS A 64 -3.05 14.22 -1.06
N THR A 65 -3.93 13.30 -1.45
CA THR A 65 -3.75 12.51 -2.66
C THR A 65 -4.93 12.61 -3.63
N GLY A 66 -6.05 13.16 -3.19
CA GLY A 66 -7.26 13.30 -3.99
C GLY A 66 -8.01 12.00 -4.26
N PHE A 67 -7.64 10.87 -3.64
CA PHE A 67 -8.32 9.59 -3.85
C PHE A 67 -8.42 8.76 -2.55
N GLU A 68 -9.26 7.73 -2.59
CA GLU A 68 -9.35 6.71 -1.56
C GLU A 68 -8.92 5.35 -2.12
N PRO A 69 -7.97 4.66 -1.46
CA PRO A 69 -7.52 3.35 -1.90
C PRO A 69 -8.61 2.29 -1.72
N ARG A 70 -8.70 1.35 -2.66
CA ARG A 70 -9.60 0.18 -2.56
C ARG A 70 -9.21 -0.78 -1.44
N TYR A 71 -7.93 -0.84 -1.10
CA TYR A 71 -7.41 -1.62 0.01
C TYR A 71 -6.70 -0.71 1.00
N LEU A 72 -7.20 -0.71 2.24
CA LEU A 72 -6.64 -0.01 3.38
C LEU A 72 -6.72 -0.92 4.60
N GLU A 73 -5.58 -1.19 5.24
CA GLU A 73 -5.48 -2.04 6.44
C GLU A 73 -4.69 -1.32 7.52
N GLN A 74 -5.16 -1.38 8.76
CA GLN A 74 -4.36 -0.93 9.90
C GLN A 74 -3.13 -1.84 10.04
N LEU A 75 -1.96 -1.24 10.04
CA LEU A 75 -0.68 -1.93 10.14
C LEU A 75 -0.34 -2.24 11.61
N GLN A 76 0.02 -1.20 12.34
CA GLN A 76 0.29 -1.25 13.79
C GLN A 76 0.41 0.19 14.33
N VAL A 77 0.58 0.30 15.65
CA VAL A 77 0.84 1.58 16.32
C VAL A 77 2.35 1.76 16.53
N PHE A 78 2.84 2.96 16.18
CA PHE A 78 4.19 3.42 16.49
C PHE A 78 4.10 4.54 17.53
N SER A 79 4.80 4.43 18.64
CA SER A 79 4.66 5.37 19.74
C SER A 79 5.97 5.63 20.49
N GLY A 80 6.03 6.77 21.17
CA GLY A 80 7.12 7.09 22.08
C GLY A 80 7.61 8.52 22.01
N THR A 81 8.57 8.83 22.89
CA THR A 81 9.12 10.19 23.05
C THR A 81 10.08 10.60 21.94
N ARG A 82 10.67 9.65 21.23
CA ARG A 82 11.71 9.92 20.21
C ARG A 82 11.19 10.01 18.79
N ARG A 83 9.90 9.67 18.57
CA ARG A 83 9.34 9.68 17.21
C ARG A 83 9.00 11.10 16.73
N ASP A 84 8.56 11.97 17.63
CA ASP A 84 8.23 13.36 17.32
C ASP A 84 8.97 14.28 18.32
N PRO A 85 9.78 15.25 17.83
CA PRO A 85 10.54 16.12 18.73
C PRO A 85 9.68 17.11 19.54
N ARG A 86 8.39 17.27 19.18
CA ARG A 86 7.49 18.21 19.86
C ARG A 86 6.98 17.69 21.20
N GLN A 87 6.62 16.40 21.25
CA GLN A 87 6.08 15.76 22.45
C GLN A 87 5.95 14.26 22.26
N TRP A 88 5.57 13.57 23.34
CA TRP A 88 5.17 12.16 23.25
C TRP A 88 4.03 11.99 22.26
N SER A 89 4.17 11.10 21.34
CA SER A 89 3.19 10.90 20.27
C SER A 89 3.00 9.43 19.90
N LEU A 90 1.87 9.14 19.32
CA LEU A 90 1.60 7.86 18.67
C LEU A 90 1.04 8.07 17.26
N SER A 91 1.36 7.15 16.36
CA SER A 91 0.71 7.04 15.06
C SER A 91 0.03 5.69 14.93
N VAL A 92 -1.25 5.69 14.62
CA VAL A 92 -1.93 4.52 14.09
C VAL A 92 -1.62 4.48 12.61
N SER A 93 -0.74 3.57 12.20
CA SER A 93 -0.27 3.50 10.83
C SER A 93 -1.05 2.50 10.00
N TYR A 94 -1.22 2.82 8.73
CA TYR A 94 -1.99 2.05 7.75
C TYR A 94 -1.13 1.67 6.55
N VAL A 95 -1.49 0.60 5.88
CA VAL A 95 -0.97 0.23 4.57
C VAL A 95 -2.11 0.23 3.55
N ALA A 96 -1.86 0.86 2.42
CA ALA A 96 -2.76 0.85 1.28
C ALA A 96 -2.04 0.27 0.06
N LEU A 97 -2.74 -0.54 -0.71
CA LEU A 97 -2.27 -1.09 -1.97
C LEU A 97 -3.02 -0.40 -3.11
N VAL A 98 -2.27 0.22 -4.01
CA VAL A 98 -2.83 1.10 -5.02
C VAL A 98 -2.24 0.76 -6.38
N PRO A 99 -3.06 0.52 -7.42
CA PRO A 99 -2.58 0.41 -8.78
C PRO A 99 -1.79 1.65 -9.21
N VAL A 100 -0.70 1.46 -9.93
CA VAL A 100 0.21 2.55 -10.32
C VAL A 100 -0.51 3.69 -11.05
N ALA A 101 -1.46 3.36 -11.93
CA ALA A 101 -2.21 4.36 -12.69
C ALA A 101 -3.05 5.29 -11.79
N GLU A 102 -3.61 4.78 -10.69
CA GLU A 102 -4.37 5.59 -9.73
C GLU A 102 -3.44 6.56 -8.98
N LEU A 103 -2.27 6.09 -8.55
CA LEU A 103 -1.27 6.95 -7.90
C LEU A 103 -0.65 7.97 -8.86
N GLU A 104 -0.38 7.60 -10.12
CA GLU A 104 0.13 8.53 -11.14
C GLU A 104 -0.88 9.63 -11.46
N ALA A 105 -2.16 9.29 -11.52
CA ALA A 105 -3.23 10.29 -11.67
C ALA A 105 -3.27 11.28 -10.49
N ALA A 106 -2.93 10.84 -9.29
CA ALA A 106 -2.83 11.68 -8.10
C ALA A 106 -1.49 12.43 -7.97
N ALA A 107 -0.47 12.10 -8.77
CA ALA A 107 0.88 12.67 -8.67
C ALA A 107 0.91 14.20 -8.89
N GLY A 108 -0.07 14.78 -9.58
CA GLY A 108 -0.24 16.23 -9.69
C GLY A 108 -0.41 16.96 -8.36
N GLN A 109 -0.63 16.24 -7.26
CA GLN A 109 -0.71 16.75 -5.88
C GLN A 109 0.66 16.74 -5.14
N GLY A 110 1.79 16.66 -5.86
CA GLY A 110 3.12 16.72 -5.28
C GLY A 110 3.63 15.42 -4.67
N LEU A 111 3.02 14.28 -5.03
CA LEU A 111 3.53 12.97 -4.65
C LEU A 111 4.80 12.62 -5.43
N ARG A 112 5.73 11.94 -4.76
CA ARG A 112 6.96 11.39 -5.35
C ARG A 112 7.03 9.90 -5.11
N PHE A 113 7.34 9.14 -6.15
CA PHE A 113 7.52 7.70 -6.07
C PHE A 113 8.96 7.36 -5.74
N VAL A 114 9.14 6.49 -4.77
CA VAL A 114 10.46 6.07 -4.29
C VAL A 114 10.47 4.56 -4.07
N SER A 115 11.52 3.90 -4.56
CA SER A 115 11.72 2.48 -4.31
C SER A 115 11.81 2.18 -2.81
N VAL A 116 11.15 1.13 -2.36
CA VAL A 116 11.25 0.67 -0.96
C VAL A 116 12.65 0.20 -0.60
N ASP A 117 13.45 -0.18 -1.59
CA ASP A 117 14.84 -0.66 -1.41
C ASP A 117 15.87 0.49 -1.45
N ALA A 118 15.44 1.74 -1.76
CA ALA A 118 16.31 2.91 -1.87
C ALA A 118 15.63 4.17 -1.27
N LEU A 119 15.18 4.07 -0.02
CA LEU A 119 14.51 5.16 0.67
C LEU A 119 15.46 6.32 0.95
N PRO A 120 15.05 7.57 0.69
CA PRO A 120 15.76 8.74 1.21
C PRO A 120 15.59 8.84 2.72
N THR A 121 16.25 9.81 3.33
CA THR A 121 15.95 10.18 4.72
C THR A 121 14.48 10.60 4.81
N LEU A 122 13.72 9.96 5.70
CA LEU A 122 12.31 10.26 5.97
C LEU A 122 12.16 11.03 7.28
N ALA A 123 11.09 11.82 7.35
CA ALA A 123 10.70 12.51 8.58
C ALA A 123 10.25 11.49 9.65
N PHE A 124 10.40 11.87 10.91
CA PHE A 124 9.98 11.07 12.06
C PHE A 124 10.57 9.65 12.05
N ASP A 125 9.73 8.68 12.39
CA ASP A 125 10.02 7.24 12.32
C ASP A 125 9.43 6.56 11.06
N HIS A 126 9.14 7.34 10.01
CA HIS A 126 8.46 6.86 8.81
C HIS A 126 9.20 5.72 8.10
N ALA A 127 10.54 5.67 8.18
CA ALA A 127 11.31 4.55 7.62
C ALA A 127 10.95 3.21 8.31
N ALA A 128 10.72 3.23 9.63
CA ALA A 128 10.29 2.04 10.37
C ALA A 128 8.86 1.62 9.99
N ILE A 129 7.97 2.59 9.75
CA ILE A 129 6.59 2.33 9.28
C ILE A 129 6.62 1.67 7.90
N VAL A 130 7.45 2.18 6.97
CA VAL A 130 7.62 1.59 5.62
C VAL A 130 8.15 0.16 5.72
N ALA A 131 9.19 -0.06 6.52
CA ALA A 131 9.76 -1.41 6.70
C ALA A 131 8.72 -2.42 7.20
N ALA A 132 7.89 -2.02 8.18
CA ALA A 132 6.80 -2.85 8.69
C ALA A 132 5.71 -3.13 7.62
N ALA A 133 5.36 -2.13 6.80
CA ALA A 133 4.38 -2.28 5.73
C ALA A 133 4.87 -3.25 4.64
N VAL A 134 6.14 -3.14 4.22
CA VAL A 134 6.75 -4.05 3.25
C VAL A 134 6.81 -5.47 3.80
N ALA A 135 7.20 -5.64 5.06
CA ALA A 135 7.22 -6.95 5.71
C ALA A 135 5.81 -7.57 5.79
N ARG A 136 4.79 -6.76 6.12
CA ARG A 136 3.38 -7.18 6.14
C ARG A 136 2.92 -7.62 4.75
N LEU A 137 3.19 -6.84 3.70
CA LEU A 137 2.83 -7.17 2.33
C LEU A 137 3.48 -8.49 1.90
N ARG A 138 4.80 -8.61 2.06
CA ARG A 138 5.54 -9.84 1.70
C ARG A 138 5.00 -11.06 2.45
N GLY A 139 4.82 -10.95 3.76
CA GLY A 139 4.29 -12.04 4.58
C GLY A 139 2.91 -12.50 4.15
N LYS A 140 1.93 -11.58 4.03
CA LYS A 140 0.56 -11.92 3.64
C LYS A 140 0.43 -12.37 2.18
N SER A 141 1.27 -11.86 1.27
CA SER A 141 1.20 -12.20 -0.16
C SER A 141 1.44 -13.69 -0.43
N SER A 142 2.17 -14.37 0.43
CA SER A 142 2.41 -15.81 0.25
C SER A 142 1.17 -16.68 0.38
N TYR A 143 0.13 -16.21 1.09
CA TYR A 143 -1.07 -16.98 1.41
C TYR A 143 -2.39 -16.20 1.24
N SER A 144 -2.41 -15.16 0.44
CA SER A 144 -3.62 -14.35 0.23
C SER A 144 -3.70 -13.72 -1.16
N THR A 145 -4.89 -13.20 -1.50
CA THR A 145 -5.12 -12.39 -2.70
C THR A 145 -4.65 -10.94 -2.56
N LEU A 146 -3.86 -10.60 -1.55
CA LEU A 146 -3.41 -9.23 -1.30
C LEU A 146 -2.72 -8.57 -2.50
N PRO A 147 -1.83 -9.25 -3.27
CA PRO A 147 -1.18 -8.69 -4.45
C PRO A 147 -2.12 -8.18 -5.55
N PHE A 148 -3.35 -8.68 -5.61
CA PHE A 148 -4.33 -8.24 -6.61
C PHE A 148 -4.66 -6.75 -6.51
N PHE A 149 -4.59 -6.17 -5.31
CA PHE A 149 -4.89 -4.75 -5.08
C PHE A 149 -3.82 -3.79 -5.63
N LEU A 150 -2.68 -4.31 -6.08
CA LEU A 150 -1.66 -3.55 -6.83
C LEU A 150 -1.92 -3.53 -8.34
N LEU A 151 -2.89 -4.30 -8.81
CA LEU A 151 -3.29 -4.38 -10.21
C LEU A 151 -4.55 -3.56 -10.47
N PRO A 152 -4.77 -3.12 -11.72
CA PRO A 152 -6.06 -2.59 -12.12
C PRO A 152 -7.16 -3.62 -11.92
N GLU A 153 -8.42 -3.19 -11.97
CA GLU A 153 -9.58 -4.07 -11.77
C GLU A 153 -9.58 -5.28 -12.72
N ARG A 154 -9.08 -5.09 -13.94
CA ARG A 154 -8.92 -6.13 -14.96
C ARG A 154 -7.46 -6.35 -15.26
N PHE A 155 -7.01 -7.57 -15.21
CA PHE A 155 -5.61 -7.95 -15.38
C PHE A 155 -5.48 -9.32 -16.05
N THR A 156 -4.31 -9.62 -16.59
CA THR A 156 -3.94 -10.94 -17.12
C THR A 156 -3.30 -11.80 -16.04
N LEU A 157 -3.36 -13.14 -16.19
CA LEU A 157 -2.64 -14.05 -15.29
C LEU A 157 -1.12 -13.83 -15.30
N THR A 158 -0.58 -13.30 -16.37
CA THR A 158 0.86 -12.99 -16.47
C THR A 158 1.21 -11.78 -15.60
N GLU A 159 0.42 -10.70 -15.66
CA GLU A 159 0.59 -9.54 -14.78
C GLU A 159 0.44 -9.94 -13.32
N LEU A 160 -0.56 -10.76 -12.99
CA LEU A 160 -0.74 -11.26 -11.64
C LEU A 160 0.47 -12.07 -11.16
N GLN A 161 0.98 -12.99 -11.96
CA GLN A 161 2.17 -13.77 -11.63
C GLN A 161 3.38 -12.86 -11.37
N HIS A 162 3.64 -11.91 -12.26
CA HIS A 162 4.74 -10.96 -12.10
C HIS A 162 4.59 -10.10 -10.84
N THR A 163 3.35 -9.74 -10.47
CA THR A 163 3.07 -9.02 -9.22
C THR A 163 3.47 -9.85 -8.00
N TYR A 164 3.08 -11.12 -7.94
CA TYR A 164 3.51 -12.01 -6.86
C TYR A 164 5.03 -12.21 -6.85
N GLU A 165 5.65 -12.42 -7.99
CA GLU A 165 7.11 -12.60 -8.12
C GLU A 165 7.87 -11.36 -7.62
N ALA A 166 7.41 -10.16 -7.98
CA ALA A 166 8.03 -8.90 -7.56
C ALA A 166 7.92 -8.67 -6.03
N ILE A 167 6.78 -8.98 -5.43
CA ILE A 167 6.58 -8.83 -3.98
C ILE A 167 7.40 -9.87 -3.21
N LEU A 168 7.31 -11.14 -3.60
CA LEU A 168 7.94 -12.28 -2.94
C LEU A 168 9.44 -12.40 -3.27
N GLN A 169 9.93 -11.62 -4.23
CA GLN A 169 11.32 -11.67 -4.73
C GLN A 169 11.76 -13.09 -5.13
N THR A 170 10.84 -13.85 -5.73
CA THR A 170 11.08 -15.22 -6.17
C THR A 170 10.40 -15.49 -7.51
N ARG A 171 10.95 -16.43 -8.28
CA ARG A 171 10.31 -16.88 -9.52
C ARG A 171 9.27 -17.94 -9.22
N LEU A 172 8.10 -17.82 -9.86
CA LEU A 172 7.03 -18.80 -9.76
C LEU A 172 6.92 -19.59 -11.06
N GLU A 173 6.81 -20.89 -10.96
CA GLU A 173 6.60 -21.75 -12.13
C GLU A 173 5.16 -21.52 -12.67
N LYS A 174 5.07 -21.16 -13.97
CA LYS A 174 3.87 -20.65 -14.61
C LYS A 174 2.66 -21.60 -14.56
N SER A 175 2.88 -22.90 -14.82
CA SER A 175 1.79 -23.88 -14.81
C SER A 175 1.31 -24.16 -13.38
N ASN A 176 2.21 -24.22 -12.42
CA ASN A 176 1.86 -24.38 -11.01
C ASN A 176 1.09 -23.18 -10.47
N PHE A 177 1.55 -21.97 -10.78
CA PHE A 177 0.86 -20.72 -10.39
C PHE A 177 -0.58 -20.70 -10.93
N ARG A 178 -0.77 -20.98 -12.23
CA ARG A 178 -2.10 -21.02 -12.84
C ARG A 178 -2.99 -22.06 -12.19
N ARG A 179 -2.49 -23.30 -12.00
CA ARG A 179 -3.23 -24.35 -11.34
C ARG A 179 -3.67 -23.97 -9.93
N LYS A 180 -2.82 -23.27 -9.17
CA LYS A 180 -3.18 -22.78 -7.83
C LYS A 180 -4.28 -21.72 -7.90
N MET A 181 -4.17 -20.73 -8.79
CA MET A 181 -5.21 -19.70 -8.95
C MET A 181 -6.55 -20.28 -9.34
N ASP A 182 -6.57 -21.28 -10.25
CA ASP A 182 -7.78 -21.99 -10.66
C ASP A 182 -8.37 -22.81 -9.49
N ALA A 183 -7.52 -23.52 -8.74
CA ALA A 183 -7.96 -24.35 -7.61
C ALA A 183 -8.55 -23.52 -6.47
N TRP A 184 -8.05 -22.30 -6.23
CA TRP A 184 -8.60 -21.39 -5.22
C TRP A 184 -9.88 -20.69 -5.66
N GLY A 185 -10.20 -20.70 -6.97
CA GLY A 185 -11.43 -20.15 -7.50
C GLY A 185 -11.62 -18.66 -7.30
N VAL A 186 -10.55 -17.92 -7.04
CA VAL A 186 -10.55 -16.48 -6.71
C VAL A 186 -10.67 -15.58 -7.93
N LEU A 187 -10.54 -16.15 -9.14
CA LEU A 187 -10.58 -15.43 -10.40
C LEU A 187 -11.93 -15.56 -11.08
N GLU A 188 -12.38 -14.48 -11.69
CA GLU A 188 -13.51 -14.43 -12.62
C GLU A 188 -13.02 -13.95 -13.98
N ALA A 189 -13.30 -14.72 -15.04
CA ALA A 189 -13.01 -14.29 -16.40
C ALA A 189 -14.00 -13.20 -16.83
N THR A 190 -13.50 -12.07 -17.34
CA THR A 190 -14.37 -10.94 -17.78
C THR A 190 -15.00 -11.17 -19.16
N GLY A 191 -14.53 -12.15 -19.91
CA GLY A 191 -14.89 -12.34 -21.32
C GLY A 191 -14.02 -11.53 -22.31
N ASP A 192 -13.28 -10.54 -21.81
CA ASP A 192 -12.44 -9.65 -22.60
C ASP A 192 -11.02 -10.21 -22.79
N PHE A 193 -10.33 -9.68 -23.78
CA PHE A 193 -8.94 -10.01 -24.10
C PHE A 193 -8.12 -8.77 -24.37
N VAL A 194 -6.87 -8.77 -23.92
CA VAL A 194 -5.88 -7.79 -24.38
C VAL A 194 -5.36 -8.26 -25.73
N THR A 195 -5.56 -7.44 -26.77
CA THR A 195 -4.99 -7.64 -28.10
C THR A 195 -3.65 -6.91 -28.17
N GLY A 196 -2.58 -7.64 -28.27
CA GLY A 196 -1.20 -7.12 -28.41
C GLY A 196 -0.36 -8.08 -29.26
N ALA A 197 0.89 -7.80 -29.46
CA ALA A 197 1.78 -8.24 -30.53
C ALA A 197 1.80 -9.73 -30.91
N GLN A 198 1.40 -10.70 -30.11
CA GLN A 198 1.55 -12.12 -30.49
C GLN A 198 0.36 -13.06 -30.17
N ARG A 199 -0.28 -12.97 -29.03
CA ARG A 199 -1.41 -13.83 -28.67
C ARG A 199 -2.38 -13.08 -27.74
N PRO A 200 -3.69 -13.09 -28.01
CA PRO A 200 -4.68 -12.50 -27.11
C PRO A 200 -4.58 -13.11 -25.70
N ALA A 201 -4.45 -12.26 -24.69
CA ALA A 201 -4.43 -12.67 -23.29
C ALA A 201 -5.78 -12.39 -22.65
N ARG A 202 -6.39 -13.42 -22.04
CA ARG A 202 -7.66 -13.29 -21.33
C ARG A 202 -7.52 -12.39 -20.12
N LEU A 203 -8.50 -11.51 -19.92
CA LEU A 203 -8.63 -10.66 -18.74
C LEU A 203 -9.46 -11.35 -17.65
N TYR A 204 -9.02 -11.12 -16.42
CA TYR A 204 -9.64 -11.60 -15.20
C TYR A 204 -9.86 -10.45 -14.23
N ARG A 205 -10.77 -10.64 -13.27
CA ARG A 205 -10.92 -9.82 -12.09
C ARG A 205 -10.89 -10.69 -10.82
N LEU A 206 -10.54 -10.08 -9.71
CA LEU A 206 -10.68 -10.73 -8.39
C LEU A 206 -12.17 -10.82 -8.04
N LYS A 207 -12.63 -11.97 -7.53
CA LYS A 207 -13.98 -12.13 -6.98
C LYS A 207 -14.08 -11.43 -5.64
N ASP A 208 -13.28 -11.90 -4.66
CA ASP A 208 -13.24 -11.39 -3.29
C ASP A 208 -11.85 -11.55 -2.68
N PHE A 209 -11.58 -10.80 -1.60
CA PHE A 209 -10.38 -11.04 -0.80
C PHE A 209 -10.45 -12.44 -0.19
N ALA A 210 -9.36 -13.20 -0.33
CA ALA A 210 -9.25 -14.54 0.21
C ALA A 210 -7.90 -14.80 0.85
N LEU A 211 -7.91 -15.66 1.87
CA LEU A 211 -6.72 -16.31 2.43
C LEU A 211 -6.63 -17.71 1.86
N PHE A 212 -5.42 -18.17 1.59
CA PHE A 212 -5.17 -19.51 1.04
C PHE A 212 -4.71 -20.46 2.13
N ASP A 213 -5.15 -21.70 2.06
CA ASP A 213 -4.73 -22.76 3.00
C ASP A 213 -3.26 -23.17 2.80
N ARG A 214 -2.68 -22.86 1.65
CA ARG A 214 -1.29 -23.16 1.29
C ARG A 214 -0.63 -22.01 0.58
N SER A 215 0.71 -21.91 0.73
CA SER A 215 1.50 -20.87 0.06
C SER A 215 1.38 -20.88 -1.46
N VAL A 216 1.51 -19.69 -2.06
CA VAL A 216 1.59 -19.48 -3.52
C VAL A 216 2.88 -20.06 -4.11
N GLY A 217 3.98 -20.00 -3.39
CA GLY A 217 5.30 -20.51 -3.77
C GLY A 217 5.49 -21.99 -3.45
#